data_a51471e9242b5ab3470334556342cb4a
#
_entry.id   a51471e9242b5ab3470334556342cb4a
#
_cell.length_a   1.000
_cell.length_b   1.000
_cell.length_c   1.000
_cell.angle_alpha   90.00
_cell.angle_beta   90.00
_cell.angle_gamma   90.00
#
_symmetry.space_group_name_H-M   'P 1'
#
loop_
_entity.id
_entity.type
_entity.pdbx_description
1 polymer ?
#
loop_
_entity_poly.entity_id
_entity_poly.type
_entity_poly.pdbx_seq_one_letter_code
_entity_poly.pdbx_strand_id
1 'polypeptide(L)'
;DIAWLMDEIKDPEYKTGWDRNLWIWEKHQEGVPYLMVADVARGDGADSSVFHVFRTDTMEVVAEYQGKPSLDMYAQMLHSAGTEYGKCLLVVENNGIGISVFEKLKDLGYENLYYSVKGTHQFVEANQGEFMSNAIGGFTTSTKTRPLIVAKLEEFIRNKIIKIPSSRAFDEFRTF
;
A
#
# COMPACT_ATOMS: atom_id res chain seq x y z
N ASP A 1 10.41 -14.75 14.31
CA ASP A 1 9.68 -14.36 15.50
C ASP A 1 9.11 -12.94 15.34
N ILE A 2 7.78 -12.82 15.41
CA ILE A 2 7.05 -11.54 15.28
C ILE A 2 6.65 -10.95 16.64
N ALA A 3 7.01 -11.62 17.74
CA ALA A 3 6.54 -11.23 19.07
C ALA A 3 6.90 -9.79 19.45
N TRP A 4 8.03 -9.29 18.99
CA TRP A 4 8.45 -7.91 19.26
C TRP A 4 7.55 -6.84 18.59
N LEU A 5 6.83 -7.21 17.51
CA LEU A 5 5.85 -6.30 16.88
C LEU A 5 4.71 -5.94 17.83
N MET A 6 4.41 -6.79 18.83
CA MET A 6 3.42 -6.46 19.85
C MET A 6 3.78 -5.21 20.64
N ASP A 7 5.08 -4.99 20.86
CA ASP A 7 5.58 -3.82 21.58
C ASP A 7 5.51 -2.54 20.74
N GLU A 8 5.39 -2.69 19.41
CA GLU A 8 5.24 -1.56 18.48
C GLU A 8 3.77 -1.13 18.27
N ILE A 9 2.81 -1.95 18.72
CA ILE A 9 1.37 -1.64 18.56
C ILE A 9 1.04 -0.38 19.35
N LYS A 10 0.42 0.58 18.64
CA LYS A 10 -0.03 1.85 19.21
C LYS A 10 -1.42 2.18 18.69
N ASP A 11 -2.22 2.81 19.53
CA ASP A 11 -3.46 3.42 19.06
C ASP A 11 -3.17 4.54 18.06
N PRO A 12 -3.94 4.63 16.96
CA PRO A 12 -3.78 5.74 16.04
C PRO A 12 -4.19 7.06 16.70
N GLU A 13 -3.53 8.16 16.32
CA GLU A 13 -3.91 9.49 16.77
C GLU A 13 -5.27 9.90 16.21
N TYR A 14 -5.59 9.46 14.98
CA TYR A 14 -6.84 9.77 14.31
C TYR A 14 -7.45 8.52 13.70
N LYS A 15 -8.78 8.38 13.84
CA LYS A 15 -9.61 7.44 13.10
C LYS A 15 -10.59 8.26 12.28
N THR A 16 -10.43 8.27 10.97
CA THR A 16 -11.16 9.17 10.06
C THR A 16 -11.70 8.39 8.85
N GLY A 17 -12.25 9.12 7.89
CA GLY A 17 -12.99 8.55 6.78
C GLY A 17 -14.47 8.35 7.12
N TRP A 18 -15.29 8.11 6.10
CA TRP A 18 -16.74 7.93 6.26
C TRP A 18 -17.11 6.73 7.16
N ASP A 19 -16.27 5.69 7.14
CA ASP A 19 -16.41 4.46 7.93
C ASP A 19 -15.47 4.41 9.15
N ARG A 20 -14.69 5.47 9.38
CA ARG A 20 -13.67 5.59 10.44
C ARG A 20 -12.59 4.51 10.39
N ASN A 21 -12.39 3.90 9.24
CA ASN A 21 -11.42 2.84 9.01
C ASN A 21 -10.05 3.31 8.51
N LEU A 22 -9.91 4.60 8.24
CA LEU A 22 -8.60 5.22 7.99
C LEU A 22 -7.97 5.61 9.34
N TRP A 23 -6.94 4.86 9.71
CA TRP A 23 -6.18 5.07 10.94
C TRP A 23 -4.90 5.81 10.61
N ILE A 24 -4.62 6.89 11.33
CA ILE A 24 -3.45 7.76 11.11
C ILE A 24 -2.66 7.84 12.41
N TRP A 25 -1.39 7.42 12.38
CA TRP A 25 -0.43 7.56 13.47
C TRP A 25 0.42 8.81 13.31
N GLU A 26 0.70 9.20 12.07
CA GLU A 26 1.45 10.42 11.76
C GLU A 26 0.86 11.08 10.52
N LYS A 27 0.54 12.37 10.60
CA LYS A 27 0.14 13.17 9.44
C LYS A 27 1.34 13.50 8.57
N HIS A 28 1.09 13.86 7.31
CA HIS A 28 2.11 14.33 6.39
C HIS A 28 3.00 15.42 7.02
N GLN A 29 4.29 15.27 6.84
CA GLN A 29 5.31 16.26 7.19
C GLN A 29 6.03 16.69 5.92
N GLU A 30 6.22 18.01 5.73
CA GLU A 30 6.92 18.54 4.58
C GLU A 30 8.39 18.05 4.56
N GLY A 31 8.87 17.67 3.36
CA GLY A 31 10.23 17.16 3.18
C GLY A 31 10.46 15.71 3.61
N VAL A 32 9.44 15.03 4.14
CA VAL A 32 9.52 13.61 4.50
C VAL A 32 9.07 12.75 3.31
N PRO A 33 9.82 11.70 2.95
CA PRO A 33 9.45 10.80 1.85
C PRO A 33 8.43 9.76 2.31
N TYR A 34 7.40 9.55 1.49
CA TYR A 34 6.35 8.56 1.72
C TYR A 34 6.18 7.62 0.52
N LEU A 35 5.68 6.43 0.80
CA LEU A 35 5.26 5.42 -0.17
C LEU A 35 3.89 4.89 0.24
N MET A 36 2.97 4.75 -0.69
CA MET A 36 1.68 4.12 -0.44
C MET A 36 1.56 2.80 -1.22
N VAL A 37 1.07 1.77 -0.56
CA VAL A 37 0.85 0.44 -1.15
C VAL A 37 -0.60 0.05 -0.93
N ALA A 38 -1.26 -0.42 -1.98
CA ALA A 38 -2.68 -0.73 -1.97
C ALA A 38 -2.98 -2.13 -2.52
N ASP A 39 -3.74 -2.89 -1.75
CA ASP A 39 -4.38 -4.14 -2.14
C ASP A 39 -5.88 -3.90 -2.36
N VAL A 40 -6.44 -4.55 -3.38
CA VAL A 40 -7.79 -4.28 -3.86
C VAL A 40 -8.68 -5.50 -3.75
N ALA A 41 -9.73 -5.41 -2.94
CA ALA A 41 -10.81 -6.40 -2.88
C ALA A 41 -12.07 -5.90 -3.60
N ARG A 42 -12.95 -6.82 -3.97
CA ARG A 42 -14.21 -6.48 -4.67
C ARG A 42 -15.21 -5.70 -3.81
N GLY A 43 -15.09 -5.81 -2.50
CA GLY A 43 -16.01 -5.17 -1.56
C GLY A 43 -17.31 -5.93 -1.30
N ASP A 44 -17.60 -6.98 -2.07
CA ASP A 44 -18.82 -7.82 -1.97
C ASP A 44 -18.57 -9.18 -1.28
N GLY A 45 -17.30 -9.48 -0.98
CA GLY A 45 -16.87 -10.72 -0.35
C GLY A 45 -16.41 -10.57 1.11
N ALA A 46 -15.69 -11.58 1.60
CA ALA A 46 -15.07 -11.57 2.93
C ALA A 46 -13.88 -10.61 3.00
N ASP A 47 -13.16 -10.46 1.89
CA ASP A 47 -11.92 -9.71 1.82
C ASP A 47 -12.14 -8.19 1.87
N SER A 48 -11.19 -7.49 2.47
CA SER A 48 -11.16 -6.03 2.54
C SER A 48 -10.12 -5.45 1.59
N SER A 49 -10.41 -4.27 1.05
CA SER A 49 -9.38 -3.43 0.45
C SER A 49 -8.55 -2.79 1.53
N VAL A 50 -7.24 -2.77 1.36
CA VAL A 50 -6.29 -2.28 2.36
C VAL A 50 -5.27 -1.38 1.68
N PHE A 51 -4.92 -0.25 2.30
CA PHE A 51 -3.70 0.46 1.94
C PHE A 51 -2.89 0.85 3.17
N HIS A 52 -1.59 0.94 2.98
CA HIS A 52 -0.65 1.45 3.97
C HIS A 52 0.14 2.61 3.40
N VAL A 53 0.35 3.64 4.21
CA VAL A 53 1.31 4.70 3.93
C VAL A 53 2.53 4.49 4.79
N PHE A 54 3.68 4.39 4.14
CA PHE A 54 4.99 4.24 4.79
C PHE A 54 5.75 5.55 4.74
N ARG A 55 6.30 5.93 5.85
CA ARG A 55 7.39 6.89 5.93
C ARG A 55 8.68 6.14 5.63
N THR A 56 9.33 6.43 4.49
CA THR A 56 10.40 5.57 3.98
C THR A 56 11.77 5.83 4.59
N ASP A 57 12.01 7.00 5.18
CA ASP A 57 13.25 7.30 5.89
C ASP A 57 13.37 6.55 7.23
N THR A 58 12.25 6.23 7.88
CA THR A 58 12.20 5.45 9.13
C THR A 58 11.65 4.04 8.96
N MET A 59 11.16 3.70 7.76
CA MET A 59 10.49 2.43 7.45
C MET A 59 9.31 2.14 8.38
N GLU A 60 8.48 3.16 8.63
CA GLU A 60 7.35 3.09 9.56
C GLU A 60 6.02 3.28 8.83
N VAL A 61 5.03 2.45 9.17
CA VAL A 61 3.65 2.67 8.73
C VAL A 61 3.07 3.84 9.51
N VAL A 62 2.63 4.87 8.80
CA VAL A 62 2.08 6.11 9.38
C VAL A 62 0.57 6.26 9.19
N ALA A 63 0.00 5.55 8.21
CA ALA A 63 -1.44 5.46 8.03
C ALA A 63 -1.83 4.11 7.43
N GLU A 64 -3.05 3.67 7.74
CA GLU A 64 -3.62 2.41 7.28
C GLU A 64 -5.12 2.55 7.08
N TYR A 65 -5.61 2.05 5.97
CA TYR A 65 -7.03 1.84 5.73
C TYR A 65 -7.32 0.35 5.55
N GLN A 66 -8.42 -0.12 6.12
CA GLN A 66 -8.97 -1.45 5.87
C GLN A 66 -10.49 -1.37 5.85
N GLY A 67 -11.10 -1.74 4.73
CA GLY A 67 -12.55 -1.67 4.60
C GLY A 67 -13.07 -2.27 3.29
N LYS A 68 -14.36 -2.07 3.03
CA LYS A 68 -15.07 -2.62 1.87
C LYS A 68 -15.74 -1.53 1.03
N PRO A 69 -14.99 -0.53 0.53
CA PRO A 69 -15.55 0.49 -0.35
C PRO A 69 -15.84 -0.09 -1.74
N SER A 70 -16.68 0.59 -2.52
CA SER A 70 -16.72 0.34 -3.96
C SER A 70 -15.38 0.67 -4.61
N LEU A 71 -15.12 0.12 -5.80
CA LEU A 71 -13.86 0.38 -6.52
C LEU A 71 -13.67 1.88 -6.83
N ASP A 72 -14.76 2.57 -7.18
CA ASP A 72 -14.72 4.01 -7.45
C ASP A 72 -14.37 4.81 -6.19
N MET A 73 -15.02 4.49 -5.08
CA MET A 73 -14.74 5.12 -3.80
C MET A 73 -13.32 4.82 -3.35
N TYR A 74 -12.84 3.58 -3.52
CA TYR A 74 -11.48 3.21 -3.14
C TYR A 74 -10.43 3.97 -3.95
N ALA A 75 -10.62 4.11 -5.27
CA ALA A 75 -9.74 4.93 -6.11
C ALA A 75 -9.70 6.40 -5.66
N GLN A 76 -10.85 6.99 -5.30
CA GLN A 76 -10.92 8.34 -4.75
C GLN A 76 -10.19 8.46 -3.40
N MET A 77 -10.33 7.47 -2.54
CA MET A 77 -9.64 7.42 -1.24
C MET A 77 -8.12 7.35 -1.43
N LEU A 78 -7.64 6.50 -2.34
CA LEU A 78 -6.23 6.39 -2.67
C LEU A 78 -5.68 7.69 -3.25
N HIS A 79 -6.43 8.32 -4.16
CA HIS A 79 -6.08 9.62 -4.73
C HIS A 79 -5.95 10.69 -3.65
N SER A 80 -6.95 10.78 -2.76
CA SER A 80 -6.96 11.77 -1.68
C SER A 80 -5.82 11.54 -0.68
N ALA A 81 -5.65 10.30 -0.21
CA ALA A 81 -4.59 9.96 0.74
C ALA A 81 -3.19 10.16 0.14
N GLY A 82 -2.97 9.72 -1.09
CA GLY A 82 -1.69 9.91 -1.77
C GLY A 82 -1.36 11.37 -1.99
N THR A 83 -2.35 12.21 -2.33
CA THR A 83 -2.21 13.65 -2.48
C THR A 83 -1.88 14.31 -1.15
N GLU A 84 -2.57 13.92 -0.07
CA GLU A 84 -2.33 14.43 1.29
C GLU A 84 -0.90 14.09 1.76
N TYR A 85 -0.38 12.91 1.43
CA TYR A 85 0.99 12.51 1.74
C TYR A 85 2.01 12.95 0.65
N GLY A 86 1.83 14.14 0.11
CA GLY A 86 2.79 14.80 -0.78
C GLY A 86 2.82 14.24 -2.19
N LYS A 87 1.71 13.70 -2.69
CA LYS A 87 1.62 12.99 -3.97
C LYS A 87 2.65 11.86 -4.07
N CYS A 88 2.75 11.07 -3.01
CA CYS A 88 3.72 10.00 -2.88
C CYS A 88 3.55 8.93 -3.97
N LEU A 89 4.60 8.14 -4.20
CA LEU A 89 4.52 6.98 -5.08
C LEU A 89 3.45 6.01 -4.57
N LEU A 90 2.52 5.66 -5.45
CA LEU A 90 1.43 4.74 -5.16
C LEU A 90 1.63 3.44 -5.94
N VAL A 91 1.78 2.35 -5.22
CA VAL A 91 1.88 0.99 -5.74
C VAL A 91 0.54 0.30 -5.53
N VAL A 92 -0.16 -0.02 -6.61
CA VAL A 92 -1.42 -0.77 -6.57
C VAL A 92 -1.15 -2.21 -6.99
N GLU A 93 -1.57 -3.19 -6.19
CA GLU A 93 -1.59 -4.57 -6.64
C GLU A 93 -2.61 -4.72 -7.78
N ASN A 94 -2.14 -5.13 -8.95
CA ASN A 94 -2.95 -5.13 -10.17
C ASN A 94 -3.65 -6.46 -10.46
N ASN A 95 -3.51 -7.45 -9.59
CA ASN A 95 -4.14 -8.75 -9.76
C ASN A 95 -5.68 -8.62 -9.80
N GLY A 96 -6.29 -9.38 -10.72
CA GLY A 96 -7.75 -9.39 -10.84
C GLY A 96 -8.34 -8.00 -11.07
N ILE A 97 -9.10 -7.50 -10.11
CA ILE A 97 -9.78 -6.20 -10.20
C ILE A 97 -8.88 -4.99 -9.89
N GLY A 98 -7.68 -5.22 -9.38
CA GLY A 98 -6.75 -4.14 -9.02
C GLY A 98 -6.38 -3.25 -10.19
N ILE A 99 -6.32 -3.82 -11.40
CA ILE A 99 -6.06 -3.03 -12.62
C ILE A 99 -7.16 -1.98 -12.87
N SER A 100 -8.40 -2.27 -12.51
CA SER A 100 -9.50 -1.30 -12.66
C SER A 100 -9.32 -0.09 -11.74
N VAL A 101 -8.84 -0.29 -10.52
CA VAL A 101 -8.52 0.80 -9.59
C VAL A 101 -7.35 1.61 -10.12
N PHE A 102 -6.33 0.96 -10.66
CA PHE A 102 -5.19 1.64 -11.28
C PHE A 102 -5.62 2.57 -12.43
N GLU A 103 -6.46 2.08 -13.35
CA GLU A 103 -6.98 2.90 -14.46
C GLU A 103 -7.84 4.07 -13.96
N LYS A 104 -8.67 3.84 -12.93
CA LYS A 104 -9.45 4.92 -12.31
C LYS A 104 -8.56 6.00 -11.67
N LEU A 105 -7.44 5.64 -11.08
CA LEU A 105 -6.46 6.59 -10.54
C LEU A 105 -5.83 7.44 -11.65
N LYS A 106 -5.54 6.85 -12.80
CA LYS A 106 -5.09 7.59 -14.00
C LYS A 106 -6.15 8.58 -14.47
N ASP A 107 -7.41 8.15 -14.56
CA ASP A 107 -8.53 9.01 -14.96
C ASP A 107 -8.75 10.17 -13.97
N LEU A 108 -8.49 9.94 -12.68
CA LEU A 108 -8.51 10.98 -11.65
C LEU A 108 -7.27 11.90 -11.69
N GLY A 109 -6.30 11.62 -12.55
CA GLY A 109 -5.09 12.43 -12.71
C GLY A 109 -4.02 12.20 -11.64
N TYR A 110 -4.00 11.05 -10.98
CA TYR A 110 -2.89 10.73 -10.06
C TYR A 110 -1.63 10.38 -10.87
N GLU A 111 -0.60 11.21 -10.75
CA GLU A 111 0.57 11.15 -11.64
C GLU A 111 1.64 10.17 -11.15
N ASN A 112 1.83 10.02 -9.83
CA ASN A 112 2.94 9.25 -9.26
C ASN A 112 2.55 7.79 -9.00
N LEU A 113 2.26 7.06 -10.08
CA LEU A 113 1.88 5.65 -10.06
C LEU A 113 3.07 4.75 -10.40
N TYR A 114 3.14 3.60 -9.70
CA TYR A 114 4.14 2.59 -9.96
C TYR A 114 3.76 1.71 -11.16
N TYR A 115 4.75 1.40 -11.99
CA TYR A 115 4.64 0.46 -13.11
C TYR A 115 5.66 -0.66 -12.94
N SER A 116 5.27 -1.88 -13.32
CA SER A 116 6.17 -3.02 -13.44
C SER A 116 6.44 -3.36 -14.90
N VAL A 117 7.55 -4.04 -15.17
CA VAL A 117 7.89 -4.49 -16.52
C VAL A 117 7.57 -5.97 -16.64
N LYS A 118 6.78 -6.31 -17.66
CA LYS A 118 6.37 -7.70 -17.92
C LYS A 118 7.59 -8.60 -18.19
N GLY A 119 7.67 -9.70 -17.46
CA GLY A 119 8.71 -10.69 -17.63
C GLY A 119 10.07 -10.37 -16.99
N THR A 120 10.17 -9.25 -16.27
CA THR A 120 11.36 -8.90 -15.49
C THR A 120 10.98 -8.69 -14.02
N HIS A 121 11.96 -8.87 -13.13
CA HIS A 121 11.82 -8.48 -11.71
C HIS A 121 12.37 -7.08 -11.45
N GLN A 122 12.60 -6.31 -12.52
CA GLN A 122 13.13 -4.96 -12.41
C GLN A 122 12.01 -3.99 -12.06
N PHE A 123 12.29 -3.15 -11.08
CA PHE A 123 11.44 -2.02 -10.75
C PHE A 123 11.67 -0.90 -11.76
N VAL A 124 10.59 -0.32 -12.25
CA VAL A 124 10.61 0.81 -13.18
C VAL A 124 10.06 2.02 -12.44
N GLU A 125 10.76 3.14 -12.52
CA GLU A 125 10.23 4.38 -12.00
C GLU A 125 8.92 4.75 -12.73
N ALA A 126 7.94 5.29 -12.00
CA ALA A 126 6.61 5.60 -12.53
C ALA A 126 6.66 6.39 -13.84
N ASN A 127 7.51 7.41 -13.88
CA ASN A 127 7.66 8.28 -15.06
C ASN A 127 8.28 7.59 -16.28
N GLN A 128 9.07 6.54 -16.07
CA GLN A 128 9.66 5.74 -17.15
C GLN A 128 8.71 4.65 -17.62
N GLY A 129 7.97 4.03 -16.70
CA GLY A 129 7.02 2.96 -16.99
C GLY A 129 5.93 3.37 -17.96
N GLU A 130 5.43 4.59 -17.86
CA GLU A 130 4.38 5.11 -18.75
C GLU A 130 4.80 5.12 -20.23
N PHE A 131 6.08 5.28 -20.52
CA PHE A 131 6.62 5.34 -21.88
C PHE A 131 7.17 4.01 -22.39
N MET A 132 7.19 2.96 -21.57
CA MET A 132 7.68 1.64 -21.95
C MET A 132 6.55 0.78 -22.50
N SER A 133 6.71 0.25 -23.71
CA SER A 133 5.69 -0.57 -24.38
C SER A 133 5.35 -1.89 -23.66
N ASN A 134 6.23 -2.37 -22.77
CA ASN A 134 6.08 -3.58 -21.97
C ASN A 134 5.80 -3.29 -20.48
N ALA A 135 5.55 -2.05 -20.13
CA ALA A 135 5.17 -1.66 -18.77
C ALA A 135 3.71 -2.00 -18.48
N ILE A 136 3.47 -2.47 -17.27
CA ILE A 136 2.13 -2.76 -16.74
C ILE A 136 1.92 -1.88 -15.52
N GLY A 137 0.79 -1.18 -15.46
CA GLY A 137 0.43 -0.40 -14.28
C GLY A 137 0.28 -1.25 -13.04
N GLY A 138 0.90 -0.80 -11.95
CA GLY A 138 0.86 -1.49 -10.67
C GLY A 138 1.88 -2.61 -10.51
N PHE A 139 1.71 -3.36 -9.45
CA PHE A 139 2.55 -4.50 -9.08
C PHE A 139 1.78 -5.81 -9.24
N THR A 140 2.37 -6.81 -9.91
CA THR A 140 1.75 -8.12 -10.09
C THR A 140 2.30 -9.11 -9.06
N THR A 141 1.43 -9.59 -8.17
CA THR A 141 1.74 -10.73 -7.30
C THR A 141 1.59 -12.03 -8.10
N SER A 142 2.64 -12.83 -8.14
CA SER A 142 2.70 -14.09 -8.86
C SER A 142 3.33 -15.19 -8.02
N THR A 143 3.27 -16.43 -8.50
CA THR A 143 3.97 -17.55 -7.86
C THR A 143 5.49 -17.35 -7.77
N LYS A 144 6.06 -16.47 -8.60
CA LYS A 144 7.49 -16.11 -8.58
C LYS A 144 7.77 -14.95 -7.64
N THR A 145 6.94 -13.91 -7.65
CA THR A 145 7.17 -12.68 -6.86
C THR A 145 6.73 -12.82 -5.41
N ARG A 146 5.64 -13.56 -5.13
CA ARG A 146 5.13 -13.72 -3.77
C ARG A 146 6.17 -14.28 -2.78
N PRO A 147 6.89 -15.38 -3.07
CA PRO A 147 7.92 -15.89 -2.15
C PRO A 147 9.04 -14.89 -1.87
N LEU A 148 9.42 -14.09 -2.87
CA LEU A 148 10.46 -13.06 -2.71
C LEU A 148 10.00 -11.93 -1.79
N ILE A 149 8.75 -11.47 -1.94
CA ILE A 149 8.17 -10.43 -1.09
C ILE A 149 8.07 -10.90 0.34
N VAL A 150 7.54 -12.12 0.55
CA VAL A 150 7.38 -12.70 1.89
C VAL A 150 8.73 -12.88 2.57
N ALA A 151 9.73 -13.41 1.86
CA ALA A 151 11.08 -13.56 2.40
C ALA A 151 11.71 -12.20 2.77
N LYS A 152 11.46 -11.16 1.96
CA LYS A 152 11.97 -9.81 2.24
C LYS A 152 11.26 -9.17 3.43
N LEU A 153 9.96 -9.34 3.54
CA LEU A 153 9.20 -8.89 4.71
C LEU A 153 9.67 -9.59 5.99
N GLU A 154 9.88 -10.91 5.93
CA GLU A 154 10.42 -11.69 7.06
C GLU A 154 11.80 -11.18 7.48
N GLU A 155 12.69 -10.88 6.51
CA GLU A 155 13.99 -10.29 6.78
C GLU A 155 13.86 -8.94 7.50
N PHE A 156 12.97 -8.05 7.03
CA PHE A 156 12.74 -6.73 7.62
C PHE A 156 12.18 -6.84 9.03
N ILE A 157 11.25 -7.75 9.26
CA ILE A 157 10.70 -8.01 10.60
C ILE A 157 11.79 -8.57 11.52
N ARG A 158 12.52 -9.59 11.09
CA ARG A 158 13.56 -10.24 11.89
C ARG A 158 14.67 -9.25 12.30
N ASN A 159 15.04 -8.35 11.39
CA ASN A 159 16.09 -7.35 11.64
C ASN A 159 15.54 -6.06 12.26
N LYS A 160 14.24 -6.01 12.61
CA LYS A 160 13.56 -4.84 13.20
C LYS A 160 13.71 -3.56 12.37
N ILE A 161 13.73 -3.71 11.04
CA ILE A 161 13.87 -2.59 10.11
C ILE A 161 12.53 -1.87 9.93
N ILE A 162 11.45 -2.65 9.76
CA ILE A 162 10.10 -2.11 9.52
C ILE A 162 9.36 -1.97 10.85
N LYS A 163 8.63 -0.86 11.01
CA LYS A 163 7.77 -0.59 12.16
C LYS A 163 6.32 -0.56 11.73
N ILE A 164 5.49 -1.37 12.36
CA ILE A 164 4.09 -1.54 12.04
C ILE A 164 3.26 -1.39 13.31
N PRO A 165 2.71 -0.18 13.57
CA PRO A 165 1.97 0.08 14.81
C PRO A 165 0.54 -0.47 14.79
N SER A 166 0.09 -1.05 13.68
CA SER A 166 -1.28 -1.51 13.49
C SER A 166 -1.55 -2.84 14.18
N SER A 167 -2.53 -2.89 15.07
CA SER A 167 -3.06 -4.13 15.64
C SER A 167 -3.71 -5.01 14.56
N ARG A 168 -4.39 -4.41 13.57
CA ARG A 168 -5.01 -5.14 12.47
C ARG A 168 -3.97 -5.90 11.64
N ALA A 169 -2.87 -5.23 11.26
CA ALA A 169 -1.77 -5.86 10.54
C ALA A 169 -1.10 -6.96 11.37
N PHE A 170 -0.93 -6.75 12.67
CA PHE A 170 -0.37 -7.77 13.57
C PHE A 170 -1.24 -9.02 13.64
N ASP A 171 -2.56 -8.87 13.73
CA ASP A 171 -3.49 -10.00 13.76
C ASP A 171 -3.43 -10.82 12.45
N GLU A 172 -3.29 -10.15 11.30
CA GLU A 172 -3.07 -10.82 10.01
C GLU A 172 -1.74 -11.60 9.99
N PHE A 173 -0.65 -11.04 10.49
CA PHE A 173 0.64 -11.74 10.55
C PHE A 173 0.61 -12.99 11.42
N ARG A 174 -0.23 -13.04 12.43
CA ARG A 174 -0.37 -14.22 13.30
C ARG A 174 -1.04 -15.40 12.61
N THR A 175 -1.84 -15.13 11.59
CA THR A 175 -2.62 -16.14 10.84
C THR A 175 -2.04 -16.45 9.47
N PHE A 176 -1.01 -15.74 9.08
CA PHE A 176 -0.37 -15.84 7.76
C PHE A 176 0.50 -17.10 7.56
#